data_70b0261b464e85bedd09d6385160c4d9
#
_entry.id   70b0261b464e85bedd09d6385160c4d9
#
_cell.length_a   1.000
_cell.length_b   1.000
_cell.length_c   1.000
_cell.angle_alpha   90.00
_cell.angle_beta   90.00
_cell.angle_gamma   90.00
#
_symmetry.space_group_name_H-M   'P 1'
#
loop_
_entity.id
_entity.type
_entity.pdbx_description
1 polymer ?
#
loop_
_entity_poly.entity_id
_entity_poly.type
_entity_poly.pdbx_seq_one_letter_code
_entity_poly.pdbx_strand_id
1 'polypeptide(L)'
;MTTEEFEKKAESGKLILVDFFATWCGPCQMMTPIIEKIKEKYEKDEKAEVLTIDIDENPAIPARFSVMSVPSFVYIKDGKAVDTVIGATTEDNLVDRIEKLKK
;
A
#
# COMPACT_ATOMS: atom_id res chain seq x y z
N MET A 1 11.21 6.32 -3.49
CA MET A 1 11.40 4.89 -3.84
C MET A 1 11.54 4.74 -5.34
N THR A 2 12.54 4.01 -5.79
CA THR A 2 12.72 3.73 -7.20
C THR A 2 11.86 2.53 -7.60
N THR A 3 11.65 2.37 -8.92
CA THR A 3 10.94 1.20 -9.45
C THR A 3 11.69 -0.09 -9.07
N GLU A 4 13.02 -0.07 -9.11
CA GLU A 4 13.83 -1.23 -8.75
C GLU A 4 13.69 -1.61 -7.29
N GLU A 5 13.66 -0.62 -6.39
CA GLU A 5 13.44 -0.86 -4.96
C GLU A 5 12.06 -1.46 -4.73
N PHE A 6 11.05 -0.94 -5.42
CA PHE A 6 9.70 -1.46 -5.33
C PHE A 6 9.64 -2.91 -5.81
N GLU A 7 10.27 -3.23 -6.94
CA GLU A 7 10.29 -4.58 -7.49
C GLU A 7 10.87 -5.58 -6.49
N LYS A 8 11.96 -5.24 -5.83
CA LYS A 8 12.58 -6.10 -4.82
C LYS A 8 11.63 -6.37 -3.67
N LYS A 9 10.93 -5.35 -3.21
CA LYS A 9 9.96 -5.51 -2.12
C LYS A 9 8.76 -6.34 -2.56
N ALA A 10 8.25 -6.10 -3.75
CA ALA A 10 7.10 -6.82 -4.29
C ALA A 10 7.38 -8.32 -4.47
N GLU A 11 8.63 -8.68 -4.75
CA GLU A 11 9.05 -10.07 -4.95
C GLU A 11 9.62 -10.71 -3.67
N SER A 12 9.55 -10.04 -2.54
CA SER A 12 10.16 -10.50 -1.29
C SER A 12 9.47 -11.70 -0.65
N GLY A 13 8.29 -12.07 -1.13
CA GLY A 13 7.47 -13.10 -0.51
C GLY A 13 6.57 -12.59 0.60
N LYS A 14 6.79 -11.36 1.05
CA LYS A 14 5.91 -10.72 2.03
C LYS A 14 4.64 -10.19 1.37
N LEU A 15 3.60 -10.05 2.17
CA LEU A 15 2.44 -9.28 1.75
C LEU A 15 2.80 -7.80 1.85
N ILE A 16 2.61 -7.05 0.78
CA ILE A 16 2.90 -5.62 0.75
C ILE A 16 1.59 -4.86 0.62
N LEU A 17 1.29 -4.02 1.60
CA LEU A 17 0.19 -3.05 1.48
C LEU A 17 0.78 -1.74 0.97
N VAL A 18 0.33 -1.31 -0.19
CA VAL A 18 0.77 -0.04 -0.78
C VAL A 18 -0.35 0.98 -0.71
N ASP A 19 -0.06 2.11 -0.06
CA ASP A 19 -0.93 3.28 -0.01
C ASP A 19 -0.51 4.21 -1.15
N PHE A 20 -1.31 4.24 -2.21
CA PHE A 20 -1.11 5.19 -3.31
C PHE A 20 -1.81 6.49 -2.97
N PHE A 21 -1.06 7.57 -2.90
CA PHE A 21 -1.58 8.88 -2.49
C PHE A 21 -1.05 9.99 -3.38
N ALA A 22 -1.62 11.19 -3.20
CA ALA A 22 -1.12 12.41 -3.82
C ALA A 22 -1.13 13.52 -2.77
N THR A 23 -0.20 14.46 -2.89
CA THR A 23 -0.09 15.56 -1.91
C THR A 23 -1.29 16.51 -1.96
N TRP A 24 -1.96 16.61 -3.11
CA TRP A 24 -3.15 17.45 -3.30
C TRP A 24 -4.46 16.76 -2.89
N CYS A 25 -4.41 15.53 -2.44
CA CYS A 25 -5.59 14.73 -2.13
C CYS A 25 -6.00 14.88 -0.67
N GLY A 26 -7.16 15.51 -0.43
CA GLY A 26 -7.69 15.70 0.93
C GLY A 26 -7.96 14.39 1.67
N PRO A 27 -8.70 13.43 1.07
CA PRO A 27 -8.95 12.13 1.72
C PRO A 27 -7.67 11.36 2.02
N CYS A 28 -6.63 11.51 1.20
CA CYS A 28 -5.33 10.89 1.47
C CYS A 28 -4.72 11.44 2.76
N GLN A 29 -4.84 12.75 2.99
CA GLN A 29 -4.32 13.38 4.19
C GLN A 29 -5.02 12.88 5.45
N MET A 30 -6.32 12.59 5.34
CA MET A 30 -7.09 12.02 6.44
C MET A 30 -6.62 10.60 6.78
N MET A 31 -6.13 9.87 5.79
CA MET A 31 -5.63 8.51 5.98
C MET A 31 -4.21 8.46 6.55
N THR A 32 -3.45 9.54 6.48
CA THR A 32 -2.05 9.57 6.91
C THR A 32 -1.84 9.04 8.34
N PRO A 33 -2.57 9.51 9.37
CA PRO A 33 -2.36 8.98 10.72
C PRO A 33 -2.72 7.50 10.84
N ILE A 34 -3.72 7.05 10.08
CA ILE A 34 -4.12 5.64 10.09
C ILE A 34 -3.02 4.78 9.47
N ILE A 35 -2.49 5.21 8.34
CA ILE A 35 -1.42 4.48 7.64
C ILE A 35 -0.14 4.44 8.47
N GLU A 36 0.19 5.53 9.15
CA GLU A 36 1.36 5.58 10.03
C GLU A 36 1.24 4.56 11.18
N LYS A 37 0.05 4.43 11.76
CA LYS A 37 -0.20 3.43 12.80
C LYS A 37 -0.04 2.01 12.26
N ILE A 38 -0.57 1.75 11.08
CA ILE A 38 -0.48 0.42 10.46
C ILE A 38 0.97 0.12 10.12
N LYS A 39 1.68 1.08 9.55
CA LYS A 39 3.09 0.94 9.22
C LYS A 39 3.91 0.59 10.46
N GLU A 40 3.67 1.28 11.55
CA GLU A 40 4.34 1.03 12.83
C GLU A 40 4.01 -0.37 13.36
N LYS A 41 2.75 -0.78 13.25
CA LYS A 41 2.30 -2.11 13.70
C LYS A 41 3.03 -3.24 12.99
N TYR A 42 3.33 -3.07 11.70
CA TYR A 42 3.98 -4.11 10.89
C TYR A 42 5.46 -3.86 10.63
N GLU A 43 6.04 -2.88 11.30
CA GLU A 43 7.45 -2.51 11.11
C GLU A 43 8.42 -3.67 11.26
N LYS A 44 8.14 -4.57 12.21
CA LYS A 44 9.01 -5.73 12.49
C LYS A 44 8.39 -7.04 12.06
N ASP A 45 7.28 -7.00 11.35
CA ASP A 45 6.61 -8.21 10.88
C ASP A 45 7.37 -8.80 9.70
N GLU A 46 7.70 -10.08 9.77
CA GLU A 46 8.44 -10.76 8.70
C GLU A 46 7.56 -11.14 7.52
N LYS A 47 6.25 -11.09 7.68
CA LYS A 47 5.29 -11.53 6.66
C LYS A 47 4.54 -10.40 5.97
N ALA A 48 4.65 -9.18 6.47
CA ALA A 48 3.94 -8.04 5.91
C ALA A 48 4.77 -6.76 5.99
N GLU A 49 4.60 -5.91 5.00
CA GLU A 49 5.25 -4.59 4.97
C GLU A 49 4.26 -3.58 4.41
N VAL A 50 4.34 -2.33 4.89
CA VAL A 50 3.47 -1.24 4.44
C VAL A 50 4.34 -0.20 3.74
N LEU A 51 3.94 0.17 2.52
CA LEU A 51 4.63 1.19 1.72
C LEU A 51 3.67 2.31 1.37
N THR A 52 4.22 3.52 1.21
CA THR A 52 3.47 4.67 0.71
C THR A 52 4.12 5.14 -0.58
N ILE A 53 3.32 5.37 -1.61
CA ILE A 53 3.81 5.80 -2.92
C ILE A 53 3.01 7.01 -3.40
N ASP A 54 3.72 8.11 -3.68
CA ASP A 54 3.15 9.31 -4.29
C ASP A 54 3.02 9.05 -5.79
N ILE A 55 1.79 9.10 -6.30
CA ILE A 55 1.51 8.79 -7.71
C ILE A 55 2.15 9.79 -8.67
N ASP A 56 2.43 10.99 -8.21
CA ASP A 56 3.05 12.02 -9.05
C ASP A 56 4.57 11.85 -9.13
N GLU A 57 5.18 11.37 -8.05
CA GLU A 57 6.62 11.11 -8.05
C GLU A 57 6.99 9.79 -8.73
N ASN A 58 6.11 8.82 -8.68
CA ASN A 58 6.37 7.47 -9.19
C ASN A 58 5.21 6.99 -10.08
N PRO A 59 5.00 7.62 -11.23
CA PRO A 59 3.82 7.31 -12.05
C PRO A 59 3.82 5.90 -12.66
N ALA A 60 4.97 5.28 -12.83
CA ALA A 60 5.06 3.93 -13.41
C ALA A 60 4.46 2.85 -12.51
N ILE A 61 4.62 3.00 -11.19
CA ILE A 61 4.14 1.98 -10.23
C ILE A 61 2.62 1.96 -10.15
N PRO A 62 1.92 3.09 -9.94
CA PRO A 62 0.46 3.06 -9.95
C PRO A 62 -0.12 2.63 -11.30
N ALA A 63 0.53 2.99 -12.41
CA ALA A 63 0.09 2.57 -13.73
C ALA A 63 0.13 1.03 -13.88
N ARG A 64 1.15 0.39 -13.33
CA ARG A 64 1.29 -1.07 -13.35
C ARG A 64 0.11 -1.77 -12.69
N PHE A 65 -0.46 -1.18 -11.65
CA PHE A 65 -1.58 -1.77 -10.90
C PHE A 65 -2.92 -1.14 -11.25
N SER A 66 -2.99 -0.38 -12.36
CA SER A 66 -4.22 0.26 -12.84
C SER A 66 -4.87 1.17 -11.80
N VAL A 67 -4.05 1.88 -11.03
CA VAL A 67 -4.54 2.83 -10.04
C VAL A 67 -5.06 4.07 -10.75
N MET A 68 -6.36 4.33 -10.63
CA MET A 68 -7.05 5.42 -11.33
C MET A 68 -7.46 6.57 -10.41
N SER A 69 -7.44 6.35 -9.11
CA SER A 69 -7.86 7.35 -8.13
C SER A 69 -7.08 7.20 -6.85
N VAL A 70 -7.11 8.22 -5.99
CA VAL A 70 -6.43 8.21 -4.69
C VAL A 70 -7.40 8.64 -3.59
N PRO A 71 -7.25 8.09 -2.37
CA PRO A 71 -6.31 7.04 -2.03
C PRO A 71 -6.74 5.69 -2.59
N SER A 72 -5.77 4.85 -2.93
CA SER A 72 -6.01 3.46 -3.30
C SER A 72 -5.02 2.60 -2.54
N PHE A 73 -5.51 1.52 -1.97
CA PHE A 73 -4.71 0.60 -1.16
C PHE A 73 -4.64 -0.73 -1.90
N VAL A 74 -3.46 -1.07 -2.38
CA VAL A 74 -3.25 -2.29 -3.17
C VAL A 74 -2.43 -3.26 -2.34
N TYR A 75 -2.94 -4.48 -2.18
CA TYR A 75 -2.24 -5.56 -1.49
C TYR A 75 -1.53 -6.40 -2.54
N ILE A 76 -0.23 -6.54 -2.40
CA ILE A 76 0.63 -7.20 -3.39
C ILE A 76 1.33 -8.37 -2.74
N LYS A 77 1.36 -9.51 -3.44
CA LYS A 77 2.12 -10.68 -3.05
C LYS A 77 2.73 -11.33 -4.28
N ASP A 78 4.03 -11.62 -4.21
CA ASP A 78 4.78 -12.20 -5.32
C ASP A 78 4.61 -11.39 -6.61
N GLY A 79 4.66 -10.06 -6.48
CA GLY A 79 4.59 -9.13 -7.60
C GLY A 79 3.19 -8.90 -8.18
N LYS A 80 2.16 -9.51 -7.59
CA LYS A 80 0.78 -9.41 -8.11
C LYS A 80 -0.16 -8.80 -7.10
N ALA A 81 -1.09 -7.99 -7.59
CA ALA A 81 -2.16 -7.45 -6.74
C ALA A 81 -3.11 -8.59 -6.37
N VAL A 82 -3.30 -8.79 -5.07
CA VAL A 82 -4.20 -9.83 -4.55
C VAL A 82 -5.47 -9.27 -3.95
N ASP A 83 -5.49 -7.97 -3.68
CA ASP A 83 -6.69 -7.27 -3.18
C ASP A 83 -6.49 -5.77 -3.38
N THR A 84 -7.60 -5.02 -3.44
CA THR A 84 -7.56 -3.57 -3.60
C THR A 84 -8.72 -2.94 -2.84
N VAL A 85 -8.44 -1.82 -2.15
CA VAL A 85 -9.46 -1.00 -1.52
C VAL A 85 -9.33 0.41 -2.11
N ILE A 86 -10.42 0.93 -2.67
CA ILE A 86 -10.42 2.27 -3.29
C ILE A 86 -11.14 3.24 -2.38
N GLY A 87 -10.50 4.39 -2.12
CA GLY A 87 -11.06 5.44 -1.29
C GLY A 87 -10.70 5.31 0.18
N ALA A 88 -11.07 6.32 0.95
CA ALA A 88 -10.84 6.33 2.39
C ALA A 88 -11.57 5.17 3.06
N THR A 89 -10.93 4.58 4.07
CA THR A 89 -11.45 3.42 4.77
C THR A 89 -10.97 3.43 6.22
N THR A 90 -11.29 2.40 6.97
CA THR A 90 -10.92 2.30 8.39
C THR A 90 -9.62 1.52 8.57
N GLU A 91 -8.97 1.78 9.69
CA GLU A 91 -7.79 1.01 10.10
C GLU A 91 -8.14 -0.47 10.18
N ASP A 92 -9.27 -0.80 10.81
CA ASP A 92 -9.71 -2.20 10.97
C ASP A 92 -9.87 -2.92 9.64
N ASN A 93 -10.46 -2.26 8.65
CA ASN A 93 -10.63 -2.88 7.34
C ASN A 93 -9.29 -3.19 6.68
N LEU A 94 -8.33 -2.27 6.76
CA LEU A 94 -7.01 -2.47 6.18
C LEU A 94 -6.22 -3.56 6.91
N VAL A 95 -6.27 -3.55 8.24
CA VAL A 95 -5.55 -4.54 9.08
C VAL A 95 -6.14 -5.94 8.91
N ASP A 96 -7.47 -6.06 8.88
CA ASP A 96 -8.12 -7.36 8.71
C ASP A 96 -7.68 -8.03 7.40
N ARG A 97 -7.53 -7.24 6.34
CA ARG A 97 -7.07 -7.73 5.05
C ARG A 97 -5.60 -8.17 5.10
N ILE A 98 -4.75 -7.41 5.82
CA ILE A 98 -3.35 -7.80 6.01
C ILE A 98 -3.30 -9.16 6.71
N GLU A 99 -4.02 -9.31 7.83
CA GLU A 99 -4.00 -10.54 8.62
C GLU A 99 -4.49 -11.75 7.83
N LYS A 100 -5.47 -11.53 6.97
CA LYS A 100 -6.02 -12.58 6.12
C LYS A 100 -5.06 -12.98 5.02
N LEU A 101 -4.38 -12.02 4.41
CA LEU A 101 -3.55 -12.24 3.23
C LEU A 101 -2.09 -12.59 3.51
N LYS A 102 -1.57 -12.24 4.68
CA LYS A 102 -0.15 -12.48 4.99
C LYS A 102 0.17 -13.93 5.36
N LYS A 103 -0.82 -14.76 5.49
CA LYS A 103 -0.67 -16.16 5.87
C LYS A 103 0.08 -16.99 4.84
#